data_62307a537388eeeae14fe3a0b95c7bfc
#
_entry.id   62307a537388eeeae14fe3a0b95c7bfc
#
_cell.length_a   1.000
_cell.length_b   1.000
_cell.length_c   1.000
_cell.angle_alpha   90.00
_cell.angle_beta   90.00
_cell.angle_gamma   90.00
#
_symmetry.space_group_name_H-M   'P 1'
#
loop_
_entity.id
_entity.type
_entity.pdbx_description
1 polymer ?
#
loop_
_entity_poly.entity_id
_entity_poly.type
_entity_poly.pdbx_seq_one_letter_code
_entity_poly.pdbx_strand_id
1 'polypeptide(L)'
;MYHPCVKYRVETCVIALPRHRAVPLHVKGGIMKPAAPFWEKKSLQDLTQTEWESLCDGCGRCCLIKIEDAETGTIMATCVACRYLDSDTCRCRYYEKRREYAPQCLLLTPDTVGNYSWLPETCAYRLISEGKNLPWWHHLVSGDPQSVHAAGISVRHKIISERYVHSSDLDAYITEAFGAPSHMP
;
A
#
# COMPACT_ATOMS: atom_id res chain seq x y z
N MET A 1 31.55 0.62 -4.97
CA MET A 1 30.78 1.31 -6.02
C MET A 1 29.36 1.37 -5.54
N TYR A 2 28.94 2.55 -5.09
CA TYR A 2 27.58 2.81 -4.59
C TYR A 2 26.64 2.88 -5.79
N HIS A 3 25.63 2.02 -5.83
CA HIS A 3 24.47 2.27 -6.67
C HIS A 3 23.42 2.94 -5.78
N PRO A 4 23.26 4.27 -5.87
CA PRO A 4 22.13 4.92 -5.22
C PRO A 4 20.85 4.39 -5.83
N CYS A 5 19.79 4.29 -5.03
CA CYS A 5 18.42 4.13 -5.56
C CYS A 5 18.27 5.16 -6.68
N VAL A 6 18.19 4.69 -7.92
CA VAL A 6 18.28 5.53 -9.11
C VAL A 6 17.23 6.61 -8.98
N LYS A 7 17.64 7.87 -8.94
CA LYS A 7 16.77 9.02 -9.13
C LYS A 7 16.26 8.94 -10.57
N TYR A 8 15.20 8.21 -10.79
CA TYR A 8 14.47 8.31 -12.04
C TYR A 8 13.85 9.69 -12.10
N ARG A 9 14.50 10.56 -12.86
CA ARG A 9 13.89 11.79 -13.34
C ARG A 9 12.73 11.33 -14.21
N VAL A 10 11.52 11.46 -13.70
CA VAL A 10 10.30 11.24 -14.48
C VAL A 10 10.25 12.40 -15.47
N GLU A 11 10.83 12.20 -16.64
CA GLU A 11 10.47 13.05 -17.79
C GLU A 11 9.00 12.75 -18.06
N THR A 12 8.19 13.76 -17.85
CA THR A 12 6.76 13.76 -18.08
C THR A 12 6.49 13.53 -19.56
N CYS A 13 6.40 12.26 -19.96
CA CYS A 13 5.71 11.91 -21.17
C CYS A 13 4.21 12.02 -20.87
N VAL A 14 3.64 13.20 -21.11
CA VAL A 14 2.19 13.42 -21.08
C VAL A 14 1.62 12.74 -22.30
N ILE A 15 1.37 11.42 -22.19
CA ILE A 15 0.49 10.74 -23.12
C ILE A 15 -0.91 11.15 -22.70
N ALA A 16 -1.51 12.06 -23.47
CA ALA A 16 -2.91 12.41 -23.34
C ALA A 16 -3.74 11.13 -23.55
N LEU A 17 -4.22 10.55 -22.47
CA LEU A 17 -5.19 9.47 -22.54
C LEU A 17 -6.45 10.00 -23.20
N PRO A 18 -7.01 9.30 -24.21
CA PRO A 18 -8.26 9.69 -24.83
C PRO A 18 -9.34 9.71 -23.73
N ARG A 19 -10.02 10.85 -23.59
CA ARG A 19 -11.19 10.97 -22.73
C ARG A 19 -12.23 9.98 -23.23
N HIS A 20 -12.38 8.85 -22.57
CA HIS A 20 -13.53 7.99 -22.77
C HIS A 20 -14.78 8.79 -22.43
N ARG A 21 -15.49 9.25 -23.47
CA ARG A 21 -16.87 9.72 -23.32
C ARG A 21 -17.66 8.55 -22.78
N ALA A 22 -18.16 8.68 -21.56
CA ALA A 22 -19.19 7.81 -21.05
C ALA A 22 -20.39 7.88 -22.03
N VAL A 23 -20.67 6.78 -22.69
CA VAL A 23 -21.88 6.63 -23.51
C VAL A 23 -23.00 6.42 -22.51
N PRO A 24 -24.01 7.32 -22.45
CA PRO A 24 -25.14 7.09 -21.57
C PRO A 24 -25.97 5.95 -22.15
N LEU A 25 -25.94 4.80 -21.49
CA LEU A 25 -26.91 3.74 -21.71
C LEU A 25 -28.26 4.24 -21.17
N HIS A 26 -29.12 4.67 -22.08
CA HIS A 26 -30.52 4.94 -21.78
C HIS A 26 -31.24 3.62 -21.52
N VAL A 27 -31.21 3.16 -20.27
CA VAL A 27 -32.08 2.09 -19.82
C VAL A 27 -33.32 2.76 -19.21
N LYS A 28 -34.47 2.60 -19.87
CA LYS A 28 -35.78 2.92 -19.28
C LYS A 28 -36.03 1.98 -18.11
N GLY A 29 -35.76 2.43 -16.92
CA GLY A 29 -35.95 1.72 -15.65
C GLY A 29 -35.22 2.50 -14.57
N GLY A 30 -35.89 2.82 -13.47
CA GLY A 30 -35.41 3.70 -12.43
C GLY A 30 -33.95 3.37 -12.04
N ILE A 31 -33.14 4.41 -11.90
CA ILE A 31 -31.73 4.29 -11.49
C ILE A 31 -31.73 3.70 -10.08
N MET A 32 -31.58 2.38 -9.98
CA MET A 32 -31.24 1.76 -8.71
C MET A 32 -29.84 2.25 -8.37
N LYS A 33 -29.73 3.11 -7.34
CA LYS A 33 -28.46 3.52 -6.78
C LYS A 33 -27.71 2.22 -6.40
N PRO A 34 -26.51 1.96 -6.93
CA PRO A 34 -25.79 0.74 -6.59
C PRO A 34 -25.67 0.64 -5.08
N ALA A 35 -25.88 -0.55 -4.54
CA ALA A 35 -25.80 -0.76 -3.11
C ALA A 35 -24.42 -0.33 -2.63
N ALA A 36 -24.35 0.48 -1.56
CA ALA A 36 -23.08 0.91 -1.01
C ALA A 36 -22.19 -0.31 -0.70
N PRO A 37 -20.91 -0.25 -0.96
CA PRO A 37 -19.98 -1.37 -0.78
C PRO A 37 -19.86 -1.76 0.71
N PHE A 38 -19.34 -2.95 0.99
CA PHE A 38 -19.30 -3.49 2.36
C PHE A 38 -18.46 -2.62 3.31
N TRP A 39 -17.36 -2.03 2.83
CA TRP A 39 -16.47 -1.18 3.63
C TRP A 39 -17.07 0.19 4.01
N GLU A 40 -18.18 0.59 3.42
CA GLU A 40 -18.95 1.78 3.81
C GLU A 40 -20.10 1.44 4.76
N LYS A 41 -20.50 0.17 4.84
CA LYS A 41 -21.68 -0.27 5.60
C LYS A 41 -21.35 -0.91 6.93
N LYS A 42 -20.17 -1.53 7.02
CA LYS A 42 -19.76 -2.33 8.17
C LYS A 42 -18.71 -1.58 8.99
N SER A 43 -18.73 -1.77 10.30
CA SER A 43 -17.57 -1.43 11.13
C SER A 43 -16.42 -2.38 10.84
N LEU A 44 -15.20 -2.03 11.23
CA LEU A 44 -14.04 -2.91 11.05
C LEU A 44 -14.24 -4.27 11.70
N GLN A 45 -14.85 -4.28 12.88
CA GLN A 45 -15.11 -5.48 13.68
C GLN A 45 -16.18 -6.40 13.07
N ASP A 46 -17.05 -5.86 12.20
CA ASP A 46 -18.10 -6.61 11.52
C ASP A 46 -17.64 -7.20 10.16
N LEU A 47 -16.42 -6.89 9.75
CA LEU A 47 -15.86 -7.46 8.52
C LEU A 47 -15.56 -8.94 8.71
N THR A 48 -16.00 -9.76 7.75
CA THR A 48 -15.53 -11.15 7.68
C THR A 48 -14.04 -11.19 7.37
N GLN A 49 -13.38 -12.31 7.67
CA GLN A 49 -11.97 -12.49 7.32
C GLN A 49 -11.70 -12.26 5.83
N THR A 50 -12.59 -12.73 4.96
CA THR A 50 -12.46 -12.54 3.50
C THR A 50 -12.57 -11.07 3.11
N GLU A 51 -13.51 -10.33 3.70
CA GLU A 51 -13.65 -8.89 3.47
C GLU A 51 -12.44 -8.12 3.98
N TRP A 52 -11.94 -8.45 5.19
CA TRP A 52 -10.74 -7.87 5.76
C TRP A 52 -9.53 -8.09 4.84
N GLU A 53 -9.24 -9.31 4.45
CA GLU A 53 -8.11 -9.62 3.56
C GLU A 53 -8.23 -8.96 2.18
N SER A 54 -9.46 -8.75 1.70
CA SER A 54 -9.70 -8.06 0.43
C SER A 54 -9.38 -6.57 0.44
N LEU A 55 -9.24 -5.94 1.62
CA LEU A 55 -8.84 -4.54 1.72
C LEU A 55 -7.38 -4.28 1.29
N CYS A 56 -6.53 -5.32 1.28
CA CYS A 56 -5.13 -5.13 0.86
C CYS A 56 -5.01 -4.97 -0.66
N ASP A 57 -4.63 -3.78 -1.11
CA ASP A 57 -4.40 -3.47 -2.53
C ASP A 57 -3.11 -4.09 -3.10
N GLY A 58 -2.22 -4.59 -2.25
CA GLY A 58 -0.94 -5.15 -2.67
C GLY A 58 0.10 -4.11 -3.08
N CYS A 59 0.04 -2.90 -2.55
CA CYS A 59 1.07 -1.88 -2.82
C CYS A 59 2.47 -2.27 -2.33
N GLY A 60 2.59 -3.17 -1.34
CA GLY A 60 3.85 -3.64 -0.77
C GLY A 60 4.55 -2.66 0.18
N ARG A 61 4.01 -1.46 0.41
CA ARG A 61 4.66 -0.43 1.25
C ARG A 61 4.81 -0.83 2.71
N CYS A 62 3.89 -1.61 3.26
CA CYS A 62 4.01 -2.12 4.64
C CYS A 62 5.18 -3.09 4.81
N CYS A 63 5.67 -3.73 3.75
CA CYS A 63 6.80 -4.64 3.74
C CYS A 63 8.17 -3.95 3.59
N LEU A 64 8.21 -2.62 3.46
CA LEU A 64 9.47 -1.88 3.48
C LEU A 64 10.03 -1.83 4.89
N ILE A 65 11.35 -1.91 5.00
CA ILE A 65 12.04 -1.67 6.26
C ILE A 65 11.87 -0.20 6.64
N LYS A 66 11.58 0.03 7.91
CA LYS A 66 11.41 1.36 8.49
C LYS A 66 12.47 1.58 9.54
N ILE A 67 12.91 2.81 9.65
CA ILE A 67 13.88 3.26 10.65
C ILE A 67 13.16 4.25 11.55
N GLU A 68 13.30 4.06 12.84
CA GLU A 68 12.86 5.00 13.85
C GLU A 68 14.06 5.82 14.32
N ASP A 69 13.94 7.14 14.24
CA ASP A 69 14.90 8.05 14.84
C ASP A 69 14.74 8.01 16.37
N ALA A 70 15.81 7.66 17.07
CA ALA A 70 15.79 7.42 18.51
C ALA A 70 15.56 8.70 19.35
N GLU A 71 15.82 9.87 18.79
CA GLU A 71 15.66 11.16 19.49
C GLU A 71 14.25 11.72 19.31
N THR A 72 13.71 11.58 18.10
CA THR A 72 12.42 12.21 17.73
C THR A 72 11.26 11.22 17.67
N GLY A 73 11.51 9.89 17.63
CA GLY A 73 10.51 8.87 17.38
C GLY A 73 9.94 8.93 15.96
N THR A 74 10.61 9.66 15.06
CA THR A 74 10.18 9.77 13.65
C THR A 74 10.44 8.47 12.91
N ILE A 75 9.40 7.91 12.28
CA ILE A 75 9.51 6.72 11.46
C ILE A 75 9.69 7.11 9.99
N MET A 76 10.78 6.64 9.40
CA MET A 76 11.14 6.89 8.01
C MET A 76 11.09 5.59 7.22
N ALA A 77 10.52 5.63 6.02
CA ALA A 77 10.53 4.48 5.12
C ALA A 77 11.84 4.43 4.33
N THR A 78 12.33 3.20 4.10
CA THR A 78 13.43 2.95 3.17
C THR A 78 12.92 2.35 1.87
N CYS A 79 13.74 2.31 0.81
CA CYS A 79 13.45 1.49 -0.36
C CYS A 79 13.91 0.02 -0.20
N VAL A 80 14.31 -0.37 1.00
CA VAL A 80 14.68 -1.76 1.32
C VAL A 80 13.45 -2.53 1.74
N ALA A 81 13.20 -3.67 1.12
CA ALA A 81 12.03 -4.51 1.39
C ALA A 81 12.40 -5.82 2.06
N CYS A 82 11.46 -6.34 2.84
CA CYS A 82 11.52 -7.68 3.39
C CYS A 82 11.92 -8.69 2.29
N ARG A 83 12.83 -9.61 2.62
CA ARG A 83 13.35 -10.65 1.71
C ARG A 83 12.30 -11.57 1.10
N TYR A 84 11.13 -11.60 1.69
CA TYR A 84 10.01 -12.44 1.26
C TYR A 84 8.99 -11.68 0.40
N LEU A 85 9.17 -10.38 0.21
CA LEU A 85 8.36 -9.61 -0.74
C LEU A 85 8.83 -9.93 -2.17
N ASP A 86 7.91 -10.26 -3.02
CA ASP A 86 8.14 -10.41 -4.44
C ASP A 86 8.05 -9.02 -5.12
N SER A 87 9.11 -8.63 -5.84
CA SER A 87 9.21 -7.29 -6.44
C SER A 87 8.27 -7.07 -7.62
N ASP A 88 7.84 -8.15 -8.28
CA ASP A 88 6.99 -8.07 -9.47
C ASP A 88 5.51 -8.03 -9.10
N THR A 89 5.12 -8.85 -8.11
CA THR A 89 3.73 -8.97 -7.68
C THR A 89 3.40 -8.08 -6.48
N CYS A 90 4.41 -7.56 -5.76
CA CYS A 90 4.27 -6.88 -4.48
C CYS A 90 3.53 -7.71 -3.41
N ARG A 91 3.62 -9.04 -3.49
CA ARG A 91 3.01 -9.97 -2.55
C ARG A 91 4.06 -10.73 -1.75
N CYS A 92 3.73 -11.07 -0.52
CA CYS A 92 4.57 -11.92 0.31
C CYS A 92 4.54 -13.36 -0.22
N ARG A 93 5.72 -13.96 -0.47
CA ARG A 93 5.84 -15.36 -0.94
C ARG A 93 5.37 -16.39 0.08
N TYR A 94 5.32 -16.01 1.36
CA TYR A 94 4.93 -16.87 2.49
C TYR A 94 3.79 -16.23 3.30
N TYR A 95 2.82 -15.59 2.64
CA TYR A 95 1.80 -14.79 3.30
C TYR A 95 1.12 -15.51 4.47
N GLU A 96 0.65 -16.75 4.26
CA GLU A 96 -0.05 -17.54 5.28
C GLU A 96 0.85 -17.91 6.46
N LYS A 97 2.15 -18.12 6.19
CA LYS A 97 3.14 -18.52 7.18
C LYS A 97 4.14 -17.40 7.50
N ARG A 98 3.79 -16.17 7.19
CA ARG A 98 4.72 -15.02 7.30
C ARG A 98 5.36 -14.87 8.67
N ARG A 99 4.63 -15.22 9.73
CA ARG A 99 5.15 -15.16 11.10
C ARG A 99 6.14 -16.28 11.46
N GLU A 100 6.07 -17.39 10.77
CA GLU A 100 7.05 -18.47 10.93
C GLU A 100 8.41 -18.06 10.30
N TYR A 101 8.38 -17.39 9.14
CA TYR A 101 9.57 -16.99 8.40
C TYR A 101 10.09 -15.61 8.80
N ALA A 102 9.25 -14.71 9.22
CA ALA A 102 9.55 -13.36 9.68
C ALA A 102 8.75 -13.06 10.96
N PRO A 103 9.25 -13.47 12.14
CA PRO A 103 8.52 -13.31 13.42
C PRO A 103 8.13 -11.85 13.72
N GLN A 104 8.92 -10.88 13.23
CA GLN A 104 8.67 -9.45 13.35
C GLN A 104 7.61 -8.93 12.36
N CYS A 105 7.10 -9.78 11.46
CA CYS A 105 6.09 -9.37 10.50
C CYS A 105 4.82 -8.92 11.20
N LEU A 106 4.34 -7.74 10.85
CA LEU A 106 3.13 -7.17 11.43
C LEU A 106 1.90 -7.96 10.98
N LEU A 107 1.05 -8.27 11.94
CA LEU A 107 -0.28 -8.81 11.71
C LEU A 107 -1.30 -7.71 12.00
N LEU A 108 -1.87 -7.14 10.94
CA LEU A 108 -2.96 -6.16 11.06
C LEU A 108 -4.26 -6.87 11.39
N THR A 109 -4.95 -6.36 12.40
CA THR A 109 -6.29 -6.78 12.77
C THR A 109 -7.21 -5.56 12.90
N PRO A 110 -8.54 -5.72 12.86
CA PRO A 110 -9.48 -4.63 13.10
C PRO A 110 -9.20 -3.86 14.40
N ASP A 111 -8.74 -4.56 15.46
CA ASP A 111 -8.51 -3.97 16.77
C ASP A 111 -7.17 -3.21 16.87
N THR A 112 -6.21 -3.54 16.04
CA THR A 112 -4.85 -3.02 16.15
C THR A 112 -4.47 -2.01 15.08
N VAL A 113 -5.19 -1.96 13.96
CA VAL A 113 -4.82 -1.12 12.81
C VAL A 113 -4.70 0.37 13.16
N GLY A 114 -5.54 0.88 14.04
CA GLY A 114 -5.51 2.26 14.49
C GLY A 114 -4.25 2.66 15.27
N ASN A 115 -3.49 1.67 15.78
CA ASN A 115 -2.25 1.90 16.54
C ASN A 115 -1.02 2.11 15.64
N TYR A 116 -1.16 1.98 14.32
CA TYR A 116 -0.03 2.01 13.39
C TYR A 116 -0.07 3.26 12.50
N SER A 117 0.24 4.42 13.10
CA SER A 117 0.29 5.72 12.40
C SER A 117 1.30 5.76 11.23
N TRP A 118 2.31 4.88 11.26
CA TRP A 118 3.31 4.71 10.21
C TRP A 118 2.81 3.95 8.97
N LEU A 119 1.63 3.33 9.02
CA LEU A 119 1.03 2.78 7.80
C LEU A 119 0.87 3.91 6.77
N PRO A 120 1.13 3.62 5.49
CA PRO A 120 0.96 4.63 4.45
C PRO A 120 -0.42 5.28 4.50
N GLU A 121 -0.50 6.59 4.27
CA GLU A 121 -1.77 7.32 4.21
C GLU A 121 -2.73 6.76 3.16
N THR A 122 -2.18 6.05 2.18
CA THR A 122 -2.92 5.37 1.10
C THR A 122 -3.33 3.94 1.46
N CYS A 123 -2.93 3.43 2.64
CA CYS A 123 -3.26 2.07 3.05
C CYS A 123 -4.76 1.92 3.29
N ALA A 124 -5.40 0.98 2.61
CA ALA A 124 -6.84 0.77 2.72
C ALA A 124 -7.29 0.46 4.15
N TYR A 125 -6.53 -0.35 4.89
CA TYR A 125 -6.80 -0.63 6.29
C TYR A 125 -6.83 0.65 7.15
N ARG A 126 -5.83 1.54 6.95
CA ARG A 126 -5.77 2.82 7.62
C ARG A 126 -6.90 3.74 7.19
N LEU A 127 -7.16 3.86 5.88
CA LEU A 127 -8.24 4.71 5.36
C LEU A 127 -9.58 4.33 5.95
N ILE A 128 -9.93 3.03 5.97
CA ILE A 128 -11.20 2.58 6.52
C ILE A 128 -11.25 2.79 8.05
N SER A 129 -10.14 2.56 8.77
CA SER A 129 -10.09 2.83 10.22
C SER A 129 -10.28 4.31 10.56
N GLU A 130 -9.87 5.21 9.68
CA GLU A 130 -10.05 6.66 9.78
C GLU A 130 -11.41 7.14 9.21
N GLY A 131 -12.30 6.25 8.77
CA GLY A 131 -13.57 6.59 8.16
C GLY A 131 -13.46 7.24 6.78
N LYS A 132 -12.34 7.03 6.09
CA LYS A 132 -12.05 7.59 4.77
C LYS A 132 -12.42 6.62 3.66
N ASN A 133 -12.71 7.15 2.47
CA ASN A 133 -13.02 6.35 1.29
C ASN A 133 -11.75 5.73 0.67
N LEU A 134 -11.93 4.58 -0.01
CA LEU A 134 -10.90 3.99 -0.82
C LEU A 134 -10.65 4.84 -2.09
N PRO A 135 -9.39 5.00 -2.51
CA PRO A 135 -9.07 5.80 -3.69
C PRO A 135 -9.48 5.10 -5.00
N TRP A 136 -9.60 5.88 -6.08
CA TRP A 136 -10.05 5.41 -7.39
C TRP A 136 -9.26 4.22 -7.96
N TRP A 137 -7.97 4.14 -7.64
CA TRP A 137 -7.08 3.06 -8.10
C TRP A 137 -7.13 1.81 -7.21
N HIS A 138 -7.85 1.83 -6.10
CA HIS A 138 -8.01 0.63 -5.29
C HIS A 138 -8.82 -0.42 -6.05
N HIS A 139 -8.38 -1.69 -6.05
CA HIS A 139 -9.00 -2.75 -6.86
C HIS A 139 -10.48 -2.97 -6.54
N LEU A 140 -10.92 -2.74 -5.30
CA LEU A 140 -12.34 -2.82 -4.92
C LEU A 140 -13.17 -1.69 -5.53
N VAL A 141 -12.54 -0.57 -5.94
CA VAL A 141 -13.19 0.58 -6.58
C VAL A 141 -13.05 0.49 -8.11
N SER A 142 -11.85 0.24 -8.58
CA SER A 142 -11.54 0.17 -10.03
C SER A 142 -12.00 -1.13 -10.69
N GLY A 143 -12.13 -2.22 -9.90
CA GLY A 143 -12.34 -3.57 -10.43
C GLY A 143 -11.08 -4.22 -11.04
N ASP A 144 -9.93 -3.52 -11.03
CA ASP A 144 -8.68 -3.99 -11.62
C ASP A 144 -7.55 -4.05 -10.58
N PRO A 145 -7.00 -5.24 -10.28
CA PRO A 145 -5.89 -5.40 -9.34
C PRO A 145 -4.57 -4.79 -9.84
N GLN A 146 -4.46 -4.42 -11.12
CA GLN A 146 -3.27 -3.77 -11.64
C GLN A 146 -3.29 -2.24 -11.45
N SER A 147 -4.43 -1.67 -11.12
CA SER A 147 -4.58 -0.21 -11.00
C SER A 147 -3.67 0.42 -9.93
N VAL A 148 -3.38 -0.26 -8.81
CA VAL A 148 -2.42 0.20 -7.79
C VAL A 148 -1.00 0.36 -8.36
N HIS A 149 -0.63 -0.50 -9.30
CA HIS A 149 0.68 -0.45 -9.98
C HIS A 149 0.69 0.64 -11.05
N ALA A 150 -0.35 0.71 -11.87
CA ALA A 150 -0.51 1.74 -12.91
C ALA A 150 -0.58 3.16 -12.32
N ALA A 151 -1.15 3.32 -11.14
CA ALA A 151 -1.18 4.59 -10.40
C ALA A 151 0.16 4.97 -9.75
N GLY A 152 1.20 4.12 -9.87
CA GLY A 152 2.51 4.37 -9.29
C GLY A 152 2.59 4.25 -7.77
N ILE A 153 1.52 3.75 -7.13
CA ILE A 153 1.40 3.63 -5.67
C ILE A 153 2.24 2.48 -5.13
N SER A 154 2.33 1.38 -5.87
CA SER A 154 3.06 0.19 -5.43
C SER A 154 4.58 0.37 -5.45
N VAL A 155 5.26 -0.51 -4.71
CA VAL A 155 6.72 -0.59 -4.67
C VAL A 155 7.31 -1.40 -5.82
N ARG A 156 6.50 -1.84 -6.78
CA ARG A 156 6.91 -2.67 -7.92
C ARG A 156 8.12 -2.07 -8.62
N HIS A 157 9.20 -2.86 -8.75
CA HIS A 157 10.47 -2.49 -9.40
C HIS A 157 11.19 -1.24 -8.82
N LYS A 158 10.82 -0.81 -7.60
CA LYS A 158 11.39 0.38 -6.95
C LYS A 158 12.15 0.07 -5.66
N ILE A 159 12.39 -1.21 -5.38
CA ILE A 159 12.91 -1.70 -4.10
C ILE A 159 14.15 -2.56 -4.28
N ILE A 160 14.92 -2.66 -3.22
CA ILE A 160 16.01 -3.62 -3.06
C ILE A 160 15.67 -4.58 -1.92
N SER A 161 16.02 -5.86 -2.05
CA SER A 161 15.79 -6.81 -0.96
C SER A 161 16.77 -6.58 0.18
N GLU A 162 16.32 -6.69 1.43
CA GLU A 162 17.16 -6.64 2.64
C GLU A 162 18.31 -7.66 2.64
N ARG A 163 18.27 -8.68 1.77
CA ARG A 163 19.37 -9.64 1.61
C ARG A 163 20.65 -9.00 1.08
N TYR A 164 20.53 -7.86 0.41
CA TYR A 164 21.63 -7.17 -0.26
C TYR A 164 22.06 -5.88 0.46
N VAL A 165 21.49 -5.61 1.62
CA VAL A 165 21.76 -4.38 2.40
C VAL A 165 22.17 -4.79 3.81
N HIS A 166 23.30 -4.25 4.29
CA HIS A 166 23.67 -4.43 5.68
C HIS A 166 22.84 -3.52 6.56
N SER A 167 22.48 -3.97 7.77
CA SER A 167 21.60 -3.21 8.67
C SER A 167 22.17 -1.84 9.06
N SER A 168 23.52 -1.69 9.12
CA SER A 168 24.16 -0.40 9.39
C SER A 168 24.06 0.62 8.25
N ASP A 169 23.65 0.18 7.07
CA ASP A 169 23.63 1.01 5.87
C ASP A 169 22.22 1.46 5.49
N LEU A 170 21.22 1.09 6.29
CA LEU A 170 19.80 1.35 6.00
C LEU A 170 19.50 2.84 5.85
N ASP A 171 20.20 3.71 6.57
CA ASP A 171 20.01 5.17 6.50
C ASP A 171 20.24 5.72 5.09
N ALA A 172 21.16 5.11 4.33
CA ALA A 172 21.43 5.49 2.95
C ALA A 172 20.28 5.18 1.99
N TYR A 173 19.31 4.39 2.44
CA TYR A 173 18.15 3.94 1.65
C TYR A 173 16.85 4.61 2.06
N ILE A 174 16.89 5.60 2.96
CA ILE A 174 15.70 6.38 3.33
C ILE A 174 15.15 7.08 2.10
N THR A 175 13.83 7.07 1.95
CA THR A 175 13.15 7.67 0.81
C THR A 175 11.77 8.19 1.18
N GLU A 176 11.40 9.34 0.63
CA GLU A 176 10.04 9.90 0.71
C GLU A 176 9.09 9.33 -0.37
N ALA A 177 9.61 8.58 -1.33
CA ALA A 177 8.82 8.05 -2.45
C ALA A 177 7.64 7.16 -2.00
N PHE A 178 7.67 6.63 -0.78
CA PHE A 178 6.67 5.73 -0.24
C PHE A 178 5.91 6.28 0.97
N GLY A 179 6.02 7.53 1.25
CA GLY A 179 5.33 8.22 2.33
C GLY A 179 6.23 9.23 3.04
N ALA A 180 5.64 10.29 3.54
CA ALA A 180 6.35 11.24 4.41
C ALA A 180 6.71 10.56 5.75
N PRO A 181 7.74 11.06 6.46
CA PRO A 181 8.05 10.64 7.82
C PRO A 181 6.82 10.76 8.72
N SER A 182 6.62 9.79 9.60
CA SER A 182 5.53 9.77 10.57
C SER A 182 6.08 9.57 11.98
N HIS A 183 5.35 10.07 12.97
CA HIS A 183 5.68 9.84 14.37
C HIS A 183 4.82 8.71 14.93
N MET A 184 5.37 7.91 15.84
CA MET A 184 4.56 7.05 16.68
C MET A 184 3.75 7.90 17.67
N PRO A 185 2.50 7.52 17.98
CA PRO A 185 1.71 8.19 18.99
C PRO A 185 2.30 7.99 20.40
#